data_9f1bfb44d4fbed906f109726fc7dbdc3
#
_entry.id   9f1bfb44d4fbed906f109726fc7dbdc3
#
_cell.length_a   1.000
_cell.length_b   1.000
_cell.length_c   1.000
_cell.angle_alpha   90.00
_cell.angle_beta   90.00
_cell.angle_gamma   90.00
#
_symmetry.space_group_name_H-M   'P 1'
#
loop_
_entity.id
_entity.type
_entity.pdbx_description
1 polymer ?
#
loop_
_entity_poly.entity_id
_entity_poly.type
_entity_poly.pdbx_seq_one_letter_code
_entity_poly.pdbx_strand_id
1 'polypeptide(L)'
;MRILIILMVLLAAIGCSPKPPTEHHILPVGFSGVYKIEKVQSHSGDYKVDGTRYIFTIPESGVVRVASDVYETVCIVCKELTASFADGQNIPLFSPISQPPDSESDRPLLLGLFLARDAIWYAVGTHEQLSRFLEQVRLEKYQELERYLPPNTPFQADEEAGSNS
;
A
#
# COMPACT_ATOMS: atom_id res chain seq x y z
N MET A 1 51.94 15.08 5.50
CA MET A 1 51.20 14.25 6.47
C MET A 1 49.87 14.86 6.92
N ARG A 2 49.76 16.17 7.21
CA ARG A 2 48.51 16.83 7.64
C ARG A 2 47.39 16.83 6.58
N ILE A 3 47.72 16.99 5.30
CA ILE A 3 46.75 17.02 4.19
C ILE A 3 46.08 15.63 3.97
N LEU A 4 46.84 14.54 4.16
CA LEU A 4 46.37 13.18 3.99
C LEU A 4 45.28 12.78 5.04
N ILE A 5 45.45 13.30 6.28
CA ILE A 5 44.50 13.05 7.39
C ILE A 5 43.20 13.80 7.13
N ILE A 6 43.25 15.02 6.59
CA ILE A 6 42.04 15.80 6.25
C ILE A 6 41.25 15.10 5.12
N LEU A 7 41.95 14.55 4.12
CA LEU A 7 41.32 13.82 3.03
C LEU A 7 40.61 12.51 3.50
N MET A 8 41.24 11.79 4.45
CA MET A 8 40.61 10.58 5.05
C MET A 8 39.37 10.91 5.88
N VAL A 9 39.38 12.03 6.62
CA VAL A 9 38.20 12.44 7.40
C VAL A 9 37.06 12.89 6.51
N LEU A 10 37.32 13.55 5.39
CA LEU A 10 36.29 13.90 4.39
C LEU A 10 35.68 12.65 3.70
N LEU A 11 36.48 11.64 3.39
CA LEU A 11 36.00 10.40 2.79
C LEU A 11 35.12 9.57 3.75
N ALA A 12 35.39 9.60 5.06
CA ALA A 12 34.57 8.92 6.07
C ALA A 12 33.20 9.57 6.27
N ALA A 13 33.03 10.85 5.97
CA ALA A 13 31.75 11.56 6.10
C ALA A 13 30.75 11.28 4.95
N ILE A 14 31.19 10.69 3.84
CA ILE A 14 30.36 10.43 2.65
C ILE A 14 29.59 9.10 2.76
N GLY A 15 29.88 8.26 3.76
CA GLY A 15 29.41 6.85 3.82
C GLY A 15 28.10 6.58 4.52
N CYS A 16 27.46 7.53 5.20
CA CYS A 16 26.24 7.29 5.96
C CYS A 16 25.05 8.08 5.42
N SER A 17 24.57 7.75 4.22
CA SER A 17 23.21 8.15 3.86
C SER A 17 22.21 7.34 4.69
N PRO A 18 21.33 7.97 5.48
CA PRO A 18 20.31 7.24 6.23
C PRO A 18 19.48 6.39 5.27
N LYS A 19 19.25 5.14 5.64
CA LYS A 19 18.40 4.25 4.86
C LYS A 19 17.00 4.89 4.74
N PRO A 20 16.44 5.02 3.53
CA PRO A 20 15.12 5.58 3.37
C PRO A 20 14.08 4.74 4.15
N PRO A 21 13.03 5.37 4.68
CA PRO A 21 11.96 4.63 5.33
C PRO A 21 11.23 3.72 4.33
N THR A 22 10.73 2.61 4.87
CA THR A 22 9.96 1.61 4.13
C THR A 22 8.63 1.38 4.82
N GLU A 23 7.63 0.89 4.08
CA GLU A 23 6.33 0.52 4.66
C GLU A 23 6.04 -0.97 4.48
N HIS A 24 5.36 -1.53 5.47
CA HIS A 24 4.93 -2.92 5.47
C HIS A 24 3.50 -3.04 5.97
N HIS A 25 2.65 -3.66 5.16
CA HIS A 25 1.26 -3.88 5.49
C HIS A 25 1.04 -5.33 5.92
N ILE A 26 0.39 -5.53 7.07
CA ILE A 26 -0.04 -6.84 7.57
C ILE A 26 -1.55 -6.91 7.46
N LEU A 27 -2.04 -7.80 6.58
CA LEU A 27 -3.46 -7.97 6.31
C LEU A 27 -4.01 -9.22 7.01
N PRO A 28 -5.30 -9.24 7.37
CA PRO A 28 -5.97 -10.48 7.80
C PRO A 28 -5.80 -11.59 6.77
N VAL A 29 -5.71 -12.83 7.22
CA VAL A 29 -5.64 -14.00 6.32
C VAL A 29 -6.88 -14.03 5.42
N GLY A 30 -6.66 -14.19 4.11
CA GLY A 30 -7.74 -14.21 3.13
C GLY A 30 -8.37 -12.84 2.82
N PHE A 31 -7.75 -11.74 3.27
CA PHE A 31 -8.21 -10.40 2.94
C PHE A 31 -8.25 -10.19 1.42
N SER A 32 -9.38 -9.68 0.93
CA SER A 32 -9.56 -9.24 -0.44
C SER A 32 -10.43 -7.97 -0.42
N GLY A 33 -10.16 -7.03 -1.30
CA GLY A 33 -10.91 -5.77 -1.36
C GLY A 33 -10.03 -4.54 -1.18
N VAL A 34 -10.64 -3.43 -0.79
CA VAL A 34 -10.00 -2.12 -0.68
C VAL A 34 -9.75 -1.78 0.79
N TYR A 35 -8.66 -1.09 1.08
CA TYR A 35 -8.39 -0.49 2.37
C TYR A 35 -7.69 0.86 2.20
N LYS A 36 -7.68 1.66 3.26
CA LYS A 36 -7.03 2.97 3.26
C LYS A 36 -6.21 3.23 4.51
N ILE A 37 -5.18 4.06 4.34
CA ILE A 37 -4.47 4.73 5.43
C ILE A 37 -4.92 6.19 5.41
N GLU A 38 -5.64 6.62 6.44
CA GLU A 38 -6.16 7.98 6.54
C GLU A 38 -5.42 8.83 7.57
N LYS A 39 -5.22 10.08 7.22
CA LYS A 39 -4.61 11.09 8.06
C LYS A 39 -5.58 11.55 9.14
N VAL A 40 -5.14 11.54 10.39
CA VAL A 40 -5.88 12.11 11.52
C VAL A 40 -5.05 13.15 12.27
N GLN A 41 -5.72 14.07 12.95
CA GLN A 41 -5.02 15.10 13.74
C GLN A 41 -4.47 14.60 15.07
N SER A 42 -4.71 13.33 15.42
CA SER A 42 -4.23 12.71 16.65
C SER A 42 -2.74 12.39 16.57
N HIS A 43 -2.04 12.41 17.71
CA HIS A 43 -0.64 12.00 17.83
C HIS A 43 -0.48 10.48 18.00
N SER A 44 -1.55 9.73 18.10
CA SER A 44 -1.57 8.27 18.17
C SER A 44 -2.20 7.68 16.93
N GLY A 45 -1.63 6.60 16.41
CA GLY A 45 -2.12 5.93 15.21
C GLY A 45 -2.00 4.41 15.31
N ASP A 46 -2.64 3.72 14.39
CA ASP A 46 -2.68 2.25 14.28
C ASP A 46 -1.45 1.72 13.54
N TYR A 47 -0.25 2.07 14.00
CA TYR A 47 1.01 1.66 13.36
C TYR A 47 2.10 1.38 14.39
N LYS A 48 3.13 0.66 13.95
CA LYS A 48 4.39 0.44 14.68
C LYS A 48 5.56 0.92 13.83
N VAL A 49 6.63 1.35 14.50
CA VAL A 49 7.89 1.70 13.85
C VAL A 49 8.98 0.76 14.34
N ASP A 50 9.65 0.09 13.40
CA ASP A 50 10.79 -0.78 13.66
C ASP A 50 11.98 -0.26 12.82
N GLY A 51 12.89 0.46 13.48
CA GLY A 51 13.99 1.17 12.82
C GLY A 51 13.47 2.23 11.85
N THR A 52 13.64 2.00 10.54
CA THR A 52 13.12 2.86 9.47
C THR A 52 11.85 2.32 8.81
N ARG A 53 11.28 1.22 9.35
CA ARG A 53 10.13 0.53 8.77
C ARG A 53 8.85 0.89 9.51
N TYR A 54 7.87 1.42 8.78
CA TYR A 54 6.50 1.63 9.26
C TYR A 54 5.68 0.36 9.02
N ILE A 55 5.05 -0.16 10.06
CA ILE A 55 4.25 -1.40 10.02
C ILE A 55 2.80 -1.05 10.32
N PHE A 56 1.93 -1.31 9.35
CA PHE A 56 0.49 -1.08 9.44
C PHE A 56 -0.23 -2.41 9.51
N THR A 57 -0.93 -2.67 10.63
CA THR A 57 -1.82 -3.83 10.72
C THR A 57 -3.21 -3.41 10.28
N ILE A 58 -3.67 -3.96 9.17
CA ILE A 58 -4.94 -3.59 8.55
C ILE A 58 -6.08 -4.26 9.34
N PRO A 59 -6.99 -3.47 9.93
CA PRO A 59 -8.14 -4.02 10.64
C PRO A 59 -9.21 -4.53 9.66
N GLU A 60 -10.18 -5.28 10.17
CA GLU A 60 -11.32 -5.76 9.39
C GLU A 60 -12.15 -4.62 8.77
N SER A 61 -12.13 -3.43 9.38
CA SER A 61 -12.78 -2.25 8.80
C SER A 61 -12.11 -1.72 7.54
N GLY A 62 -10.88 -2.14 7.24
CA GLY A 62 -10.07 -1.63 6.14
C GLY A 62 -9.59 -0.18 6.32
N VAL A 63 -9.68 0.39 7.52
CA VAL A 63 -9.27 1.78 7.77
C VAL A 63 -8.19 1.83 8.84
N VAL A 64 -7.00 2.26 8.45
CA VAL A 64 -5.88 2.55 9.36
C VAL A 64 -5.76 4.04 9.56
N ARG A 65 -5.70 4.49 10.82
CA ARG A 65 -5.55 5.90 11.16
C ARG A 65 -4.13 6.22 11.57
N VAL A 66 -3.56 7.25 10.99
CA VAL A 66 -2.18 7.66 11.28
C VAL A 66 -2.07 9.15 11.53
N ALA A 67 -1.11 9.54 12.37
CA ALA A 67 -0.79 10.94 12.60
C ALA A 67 -0.29 11.62 11.32
N SER A 68 -0.44 12.94 11.25
CA SER A 68 -0.10 13.71 10.05
C SER A 68 1.34 13.56 9.59
N ASP A 69 2.29 13.56 10.52
CA ASP A 69 3.72 13.41 10.25
C ASP A 69 4.08 12.03 9.68
N VAL A 70 3.42 10.98 10.18
CA VAL A 70 3.56 9.61 9.66
C VAL A 70 2.95 9.51 8.26
N TYR A 71 1.76 10.07 8.06
CA TYR A 71 1.10 10.11 6.77
C TYR A 71 2.00 10.76 5.70
N GLU A 72 2.56 11.94 6.01
CA GLU A 72 3.45 12.65 5.11
C GLU A 72 4.74 11.86 4.81
N THR A 73 5.30 11.19 5.83
CA THR A 73 6.48 10.33 5.65
C THR A 73 6.17 9.17 4.72
N VAL A 74 5.06 8.47 4.92
CA VAL A 74 4.64 7.33 4.09
C VAL A 74 4.37 7.77 2.66
N CYS A 75 3.63 8.87 2.48
CA CYS A 75 3.28 9.38 1.15
C CYS A 75 4.48 9.88 0.33
N ILE A 76 5.45 10.55 0.98
CA ILE A 76 6.47 11.33 0.26
C ILE A 76 7.82 10.62 0.28
N VAL A 77 8.15 9.95 1.37
CA VAL A 77 9.51 9.47 1.65
C VAL A 77 9.67 7.96 1.53
N CYS A 78 8.62 7.17 1.83
CA CYS A 78 8.68 5.72 1.69
C CYS A 78 8.83 5.34 0.21
N LYS A 79 9.91 4.61 -0.09
CA LYS A 79 10.24 4.17 -1.45
C LYS A 79 9.95 2.70 -1.70
N GLU A 80 9.70 1.95 -0.65
CA GLU A 80 9.48 0.51 -0.72
C GLU A 80 8.23 0.15 0.07
N LEU A 81 7.27 -0.43 -0.64
CA LEU A 81 6.05 -1.00 -0.10
C LEU A 81 6.16 -2.51 -0.12
N THR A 82 5.86 -3.15 1.01
CA THR A 82 5.75 -4.60 1.12
C THR A 82 4.48 -4.97 1.85
N ALA A 83 3.95 -6.17 1.61
CA ALA A 83 2.78 -6.66 2.34
C ALA A 83 2.84 -8.16 2.59
N SER A 84 2.18 -8.59 3.66
CA SER A 84 1.96 -9.99 3.97
C SER A 84 0.60 -10.19 4.64
N PHE A 85 0.10 -11.43 4.60
CA PHE A 85 -0.98 -11.83 5.48
C PHE A 85 -0.45 -12.03 6.92
N ALA A 86 -1.35 -12.08 7.89
CA ALA A 86 -1.01 -12.28 9.30
C ALA A 86 -0.35 -13.65 9.59
N ASP A 87 -0.51 -14.62 8.69
CA ASP A 87 0.17 -15.93 8.73
C ASP A 87 1.60 -15.88 8.15
N GLY A 88 2.04 -14.72 7.66
CA GLY A 88 3.37 -14.49 7.07
C GLY A 88 3.46 -14.73 5.57
N GLN A 89 2.38 -15.14 4.90
CA GLN A 89 2.38 -15.29 3.43
C GLN A 89 2.58 -13.92 2.78
N ASN A 90 3.62 -13.78 1.96
CA ASN A 90 3.94 -12.54 1.24
C ASN A 90 2.91 -12.25 0.14
N ILE A 91 2.53 -10.97 0.00
CA ILE A 91 1.63 -10.47 -1.04
C ILE A 91 2.46 -9.64 -2.02
N PRO A 92 2.69 -10.12 -3.26
CA PRO A 92 3.42 -9.37 -4.27
C PRO A 92 2.69 -8.09 -4.69
N LEU A 93 3.45 -7.11 -5.18
CA LEU A 93 2.87 -5.92 -5.78
C LEU A 93 2.26 -6.24 -7.15
N PHE A 94 1.10 -5.68 -7.42
CA PHE A 94 0.45 -5.75 -8.73
C PHE A 94 1.24 -4.94 -9.76
N SER A 95 1.40 -5.51 -10.95
CA SER A 95 1.95 -4.81 -12.11
C SER A 95 0.97 -4.95 -13.28
N PRO A 96 0.46 -3.85 -13.84
CA PRO A 96 -0.47 -3.92 -14.98
C PRO A 96 0.21 -4.40 -16.27
N ILE A 97 1.54 -4.41 -16.31
CA ILE A 97 2.33 -4.78 -17.50
C ILE A 97 2.73 -6.26 -17.48
N SER A 98 2.83 -6.85 -16.29
CA SER A 98 3.30 -8.22 -16.10
C SER A 98 2.11 -9.11 -15.76
N GLN A 99 1.67 -9.92 -16.69
CA GLN A 99 0.73 -10.99 -16.36
C GLN A 99 1.46 -12.06 -15.54
N PRO A 100 0.88 -12.52 -14.42
CA PRO A 100 1.42 -13.66 -13.69
C PRO A 100 1.34 -14.92 -14.58
N PRO A 101 2.22 -15.89 -14.37
CA PRO A 101 2.07 -17.22 -14.99
C PRO A 101 0.69 -17.81 -14.67
N ASP A 102 0.10 -18.60 -15.55
CA ASP A 102 -1.22 -19.21 -15.36
C ASP A 102 -1.37 -19.96 -14.02
N SER A 103 -0.28 -20.55 -13.53
CA SER A 103 -0.23 -21.22 -12.21
C SER A 103 -0.37 -20.28 -11.00
N GLU A 104 -0.26 -18.96 -11.18
CA GLU A 104 -0.34 -17.94 -10.15
C GLU A 104 -1.51 -16.96 -10.36
N SER A 105 -2.41 -17.25 -11.28
CA SER A 105 -3.53 -16.36 -11.63
C SER A 105 -4.41 -15.98 -10.42
N ASP A 106 -4.60 -16.92 -9.49
CA ASP A 106 -5.44 -16.76 -8.30
C ASP A 106 -4.68 -16.20 -7.09
N ARG A 107 -3.39 -15.94 -7.22
CA ARG A 107 -2.58 -15.39 -6.13
C ARG A 107 -2.99 -13.96 -5.82
N PRO A 108 -3.21 -13.62 -4.54
CA PRO A 108 -3.49 -12.24 -4.14
C PRO A 108 -2.29 -11.33 -4.43
N LEU A 109 -2.59 -10.15 -4.98
CA LEU A 109 -1.64 -9.09 -5.31
C LEU A 109 -2.06 -7.80 -4.60
N LEU A 110 -1.11 -6.94 -4.26
CA LEU A 110 -1.33 -5.63 -3.68
C LEU A 110 -1.17 -4.54 -4.74
N LEU A 111 -2.18 -3.72 -4.88
CA LEU A 111 -2.20 -2.53 -5.72
C LEU A 111 -2.23 -1.27 -4.85
N GLY A 112 -1.23 -0.39 -4.98
CA GLY A 112 -1.32 0.98 -4.51
C GLY A 112 -2.13 1.80 -5.52
N LEU A 113 -3.26 2.36 -5.09
CA LEU A 113 -4.18 3.04 -5.98
C LEU A 113 -3.80 4.50 -6.20
N PHE A 114 -3.81 5.28 -5.14
CA PHE A 114 -3.41 6.67 -5.25
C PHE A 114 -3.48 7.42 -3.91
N LEU A 115 -2.94 8.65 -3.93
CA LEU A 115 -2.98 9.63 -2.86
C LEU A 115 -4.21 10.53 -3.02
N ALA A 116 -5.21 10.38 -2.15
CA ALA A 116 -6.17 11.44 -1.90
C ALA A 116 -5.56 12.43 -0.90
N ARG A 117 -6.20 13.60 -0.73
CA ARG A 117 -5.70 14.67 0.13
C ARG A 117 -5.41 14.20 1.57
N ASP A 118 -6.24 13.31 2.09
CA ASP A 118 -6.21 12.85 3.47
C ASP A 118 -6.17 11.32 3.62
N ALA A 119 -6.01 10.59 2.51
CA ALA A 119 -5.94 9.13 2.51
C ALA A 119 -5.08 8.56 1.38
N ILE A 120 -4.41 7.44 1.66
CA ILE A 120 -3.77 6.59 0.66
C ILE A 120 -4.61 5.32 0.53
N TRP A 121 -4.96 4.96 -0.69
CA TRP A 121 -5.80 3.82 -0.99
C TRP A 121 -5.01 2.67 -1.57
N TYR A 122 -5.40 1.47 -1.18
CA TYR A 122 -4.81 0.20 -1.63
C TYR A 122 -5.92 -0.80 -1.94
N ALA A 123 -5.62 -1.75 -2.82
CA ALA A 123 -6.53 -2.86 -3.11
C ALA A 123 -5.75 -4.18 -3.13
N VAL A 124 -6.41 -5.25 -2.69
CA VAL A 124 -5.88 -6.62 -2.70
C VAL A 124 -6.85 -7.53 -3.42
N GLY A 125 -6.37 -8.29 -4.38
CA GLY A 125 -7.17 -9.22 -5.16
C GLY A 125 -6.33 -10.00 -6.16
N THR A 126 -6.96 -10.85 -6.95
CA THR A 126 -6.30 -11.51 -8.08
C THR A 126 -5.95 -10.50 -9.17
N HIS A 127 -5.07 -10.88 -10.08
CA HIS A 127 -4.69 -10.01 -11.21
C HIS A 127 -5.92 -9.57 -12.02
N GLU A 128 -6.86 -10.47 -12.28
CA GLU A 128 -8.08 -10.17 -13.01
C GLU A 128 -8.98 -9.19 -12.26
N GLN A 129 -9.20 -9.41 -10.96
CA GLN A 129 -9.98 -8.52 -10.11
C GLN A 129 -9.39 -7.10 -10.07
N LEU A 130 -8.08 -6.98 -9.86
CA LEU A 130 -7.41 -5.69 -9.81
C LEU A 130 -7.40 -4.98 -11.16
N SER A 131 -7.27 -5.71 -12.26
CA SER A 131 -7.34 -5.13 -13.61
C SER A 131 -8.73 -4.55 -13.91
N ARG A 132 -9.80 -5.28 -13.61
CA ARG A 132 -11.19 -4.80 -13.74
C ARG A 132 -11.46 -3.61 -12.81
N PHE A 133 -10.99 -3.69 -11.57
CA PHE A 133 -11.14 -2.62 -10.60
C PHE A 133 -10.46 -1.33 -11.04
N LEU A 134 -9.23 -1.41 -11.58
CA LEU A 134 -8.53 -0.24 -12.12
C LEU A 134 -9.30 0.43 -13.26
N GLU A 135 -9.90 -0.36 -14.14
CA GLU A 135 -10.70 0.15 -15.23
C GLU A 135 -11.95 0.89 -14.71
N GLN A 136 -12.64 0.30 -13.74
CA GLN A 136 -13.79 0.89 -13.06
C GLN A 136 -13.44 2.20 -12.36
N VAL A 137 -12.42 2.20 -11.51
CA VAL A 137 -11.97 3.38 -10.76
C VAL A 137 -11.51 4.51 -11.70
N ARG A 138 -10.89 4.18 -12.81
CA ARG A 138 -10.52 5.16 -13.84
C ARG A 138 -11.73 5.86 -14.46
N LEU A 139 -12.84 5.13 -14.68
CA LEU A 139 -14.08 5.68 -15.23
C LEU A 139 -14.82 6.53 -14.20
N GLU A 140 -14.82 6.16 -12.93
CA GLU A 140 -15.60 6.79 -11.85
C GLU A 140 -14.88 7.96 -11.15
N LYS A 141 -13.71 8.39 -11.64
CA LYS A 141 -12.93 9.52 -11.10
C LYS A 141 -12.60 9.46 -9.61
N TYR A 142 -12.39 8.27 -9.05
CA TYR A 142 -11.92 8.04 -7.66
C TYR A 142 -12.84 8.59 -6.55
N GLN A 143 -14.01 9.14 -6.84
CA GLN A 143 -14.87 9.79 -5.84
C GLN A 143 -15.68 8.82 -4.99
N GLU A 144 -15.75 7.56 -5.38
CA GLU A 144 -16.63 6.57 -4.75
C GLU A 144 -15.90 5.38 -4.12
N LEU A 145 -14.59 5.49 -3.85
CA LEU A 145 -13.83 4.39 -3.24
C LEU A 145 -14.36 3.98 -1.87
N GLU A 146 -14.99 4.88 -1.14
CA GLU A 146 -15.60 4.60 0.16
C GLU A 146 -16.68 3.49 0.10
N ARG A 147 -17.33 3.28 -1.04
CA ARG A 147 -18.34 2.22 -1.22
C ARG A 147 -17.77 0.80 -1.17
N TYR A 148 -16.45 0.67 -1.38
CA TYR A 148 -15.75 -0.62 -1.29
C TYR A 148 -15.28 -0.96 0.13
N LEU A 149 -15.61 -0.15 1.13
CA LEU A 149 -15.41 -0.44 2.53
C LEU A 149 -16.72 -0.94 3.16
N PRO A 150 -16.68 -1.93 4.07
CA PRO A 150 -15.51 -2.66 4.56
C PRO A 150 -14.96 -3.65 3.53
N PRO A 151 -13.70 -4.11 3.72
CA PRO A 151 -13.09 -5.13 2.88
C PRO A 151 -13.92 -6.42 2.88
N ASN A 152 -13.76 -7.24 1.86
CA ASN A 152 -14.61 -8.40 1.51
C ASN A 152 -15.97 -8.02 0.89
N THR A 153 -16.24 -6.73 0.66
CA THR A 153 -17.20 -6.36 -0.37
C THR A 153 -16.58 -6.84 -1.69
N PRO A 154 -17.17 -7.85 -2.36
CA PRO A 154 -16.62 -8.31 -3.64
C PRO A 154 -16.44 -7.10 -4.55
N PHE A 155 -15.39 -7.09 -5.38
CA PHE A 155 -15.34 -6.19 -6.52
C PHE A 155 -16.54 -6.55 -7.42
N GLN A 156 -17.74 -6.10 -7.05
CA GLN A 156 -18.94 -6.38 -7.83
C GLN A 156 -18.79 -5.66 -9.17
N ALA A 157 -18.47 -6.43 -10.19
CA ALA A 157 -18.90 -6.07 -11.52
C ALA A 157 -20.43 -6.02 -11.46
N ASP A 158 -21.02 -4.87 -11.80
CA ASP A 158 -22.45 -4.73 -12.00
C ASP A 158 -22.90 -5.72 -13.08
N GLU A 159 -23.27 -6.95 -12.69
CA GLU A 159 -23.88 -7.95 -13.59
C GLU A 159 -25.32 -7.55 -14.00
N GLU A 160 -25.82 -6.41 -13.53
CA GLU A 160 -27.23 -6.01 -13.75
C GLU A 160 -27.45 -5.02 -14.92
N ALA A 161 -26.45 -4.69 -15.72
CA ALA A 161 -26.68 -3.80 -16.88
C ALA A 161 -27.12 -4.51 -18.18
N GLY A 162 -27.39 -5.82 -18.15
CA GLY A 162 -27.58 -6.63 -19.38
C GLY A 162 -28.89 -7.41 -19.52
N SER A 163 -29.87 -7.26 -18.65
CA SER A 163 -31.11 -8.06 -18.74
C SER A 163 -32.37 -7.21 -18.82
N ASN A 164 -32.47 -6.34 -19.82
CA ASN A 164 -33.75 -5.83 -20.30
C ASN A 164 -33.63 -5.59 -21.81
N SER A 165 -33.96 -6.63 -22.57
CA SER A 165 -34.33 -6.54 -24.00
C SER A 165 -35.40 -7.59 -24.27
#